data_5ba75deeda46db2c9914f8e60fbf995e
#
_entry.id   5ba75deeda46db2c9914f8e60fbf995e
#
_cell.length_a   1.000
_cell.length_b   1.000
_cell.length_c   1.000
_cell.angle_alpha   90.00
_cell.angle_beta   90.00
_cell.angle_gamma   90.00
#
_symmetry.space_group_name_H-M   'P 1'
#
loop_
_entity.id
_entity.type
_entity.pdbx_description
1 polymer ?
#
loop_
_entity_poly.entity_id
_entity_poly.type
_entity_poly.pdbx_seq_one_letter_code
_entity_poly.pdbx_strand_id
1 'polypeptide(L)'
;MEEKWAHRAELAEAAINERHAHSVWGLPRTNLAVVSWPPTTKEKLFVHWHYWWQAHYLDCLVDAALRNNTKVRRHRIYDTLRGIRIRNLAQLTKNKYYDDKAWLALAFGRVEGLKKAKTPKRLAALQRNIHEGLDETLGVLPWRLGENFMNVPSNGPGAIMLARMGRIEEARRIVDWIYDHLLDDDGYIMDGVRMRMDGPEVVKNIHPYCQGVVLGACLEIVLA
;
A
#
# COMPACT_ATOMS: atom_id res chain seq x y z
N MET A 1 28.13 7.21 11.11
CA MET A 1 26.76 6.77 11.50
C MET A 1 25.96 6.29 10.28
N GLU A 2 25.97 7.01 9.16
CA GLU A 2 25.32 6.63 7.90
C GLU A 2 25.76 5.27 7.34
N GLU A 3 27.08 4.99 7.28
CA GLU A 3 27.60 3.71 6.80
C GLU A 3 27.06 2.49 7.55
N LYS A 4 26.87 2.61 8.87
CA LYS A 4 26.30 1.52 9.69
C LYS A 4 24.85 1.20 9.28
N TRP A 5 24.03 2.22 9.02
CA TRP A 5 22.65 2.02 8.62
C TRP A 5 22.52 1.54 7.17
N ALA A 6 23.36 2.06 6.26
CA ALA A 6 23.44 1.57 4.89
C ALA A 6 23.82 0.08 4.84
N HIS A 7 24.82 -0.34 5.63
CA HIS A 7 25.21 -1.74 5.73
C HIS A 7 24.08 -2.63 6.29
N ARG A 8 23.39 -2.20 7.35
CA ARG A 8 22.24 -2.94 7.89
C ARG A 8 21.12 -3.09 6.86
N ALA A 9 20.82 -2.04 6.10
CA ALA A 9 19.82 -2.06 5.05
C ALA A 9 20.22 -3.01 3.91
N GLU A 10 21.51 -3.11 3.56
CA GLU A 10 22.03 -4.08 2.58
C GLU A 10 21.89 -5.53 3.05
N LEU A 11 22.21 -5.81 4.31
CA LEU A 11 22.03 -7.13 4.90
C LEU A 11 20.54 -7.54 4.92
N ALA A 12 19.64 -6.64 5.30
CA ALA A 12 18.21 -6.88 5.28
C ALA A 12 17.69 -7.13 3.85
N GLU A 13 18.10 -6.30 2.89
CA GLU A 13 17.78 -6.48 1.47
C GLU A 13 18.26 -7.83 0.94
N ALA A 14 19.51 -8.21 1.23
CA ALA A 14 20.09 -9.49 0.82
C ALA A 14 19.29 -10.66 1.40
N ALA A 15 18.99 -10.63 2.69
CA ALA A 15 18.26 -11.68 3.38
C ALA A 15 16.83 -11.85 2.83
N ILE A 16 16.09 -10.76 2.58
CA ILE A 16 14.76 -10.81 1.97
C ILE A 16 14.83 -11.36 0.55
N ASN A 17 15.81 -10.91 -0.24
CA ASN A 17 15.94 -11.34 -1.62
C ASN A 17 16.34 -12.83 -1.74
N GLU A 18 17.17 -13.32 -0.83
CA GLU A 18 17.58 -14.73 -0.80
C GLU A 18 16.43 -15.65 -0.35
N ARG A 19 15.68 -15.24 0.68
CA ARG A 19 14.69 -16.11 1.31
C ARG A 19 13.32 -16.02 0.67
N HIS A 20 12.87 -14.82 0.29
CA HIS A 20 11.48 -14.56 -0.08
C HIS A 20 11.28 -14.31 -1.58
N ALA A 21 12.30 -13.86 -2.33
CA ALA A 21 12.13 -13.56 -3.75
C ALA A 21 12.00 -14.84 -4.60
N HIS A 22 10.87 -15.00 -5.28
CA HIS A 22 10.57 -16.16 -6.13
C HIS A 22 9.92 -15.71 -7.44
N SER A 23 10.21 -16.46 -8.52
CA SER A 23 9.52 -16.28 -9.79
C SER A 23 8.06 -16.76 -9.71
N VAL A 24 7.15 -16.01 -10.30
CA VAL A 24 5.73 -16.40 -10.36
C VAL A 24 5.58 -17.60 -11.28
N TRP A 25 5.19 -18.74 -10.73
CA TRP A 25 4.99 -20.01 -11.45
C TRP A 25 6.17 -20.41 -12.35
N GLY A 26 7.40 -20.07 -11.95
CA GLY A 26 8.58 -20.34 -12.74
C GLY A 26 8.77 -19.43 -13.97
N LEU A 27 7.91 -18.45 -14.20
CA LEU A 27 8.00 -17.56 -15.35
C LEU A 27 9.23 -16.63 -15.24
N PRO A 28 10.08 -16.55 -16.28
CA PRO A 28 11.26 -15.70 -16.26
C PRO A 28 10.87 -14.22 -16.18
N ARG A 29 11.77 -13.42 -15.60
CA ARG A 29 11.57 -11.97 -15.43
C ARG A 29 10.28 -11.63 -14.66
N THR A 30 9.94 -12.45 -13.66
CA THR A 30 8.91 -12.19 -12.67
C THR A 30 9.49 -12.36 -11.29
N ASN A 31 9.00 -11.59 -10.32
CA ASN A 31 9.41 -11.67 -8.95
C ASN A 31 8.24 -11.32 -8.04
N LEU A 32 8.04 -12.09 -6.97
CA LEU A 32 7.16 -11.76 -5.84
C LEU A 32 7.82 -12.29 -4.56
N ALA A 33 7.48 -11.70 -3.43
CA ALA A 33 7.92 -12.20 -2.15
C ALA A 33 6.97 -13.26 -1.60
N VAL A 34 7.49 -14.46 -1.28
CA VAL A 34 6.74 -15.45 -0.49
C VAL A 34 6.60 -14.97 0.95
N VAL A 35 5.52 -15.38 1.61
CA VAL A 35 5.11 -14.83 2.91
C VAL A 35 5.98 -15.36 4.03
N SER A 36 6.17 -16.68 4.12
CA SER A 36 6.92 -17.32 5.22
C SER A 36 8.29 -17.83 4.79
N TRP A 37 9.13 -18.15 5.77
CA TRP A 37 10.38 -18.85 5.58
C TRP A 37 10.55 -19.98 6.61
N PRO A 38 10.73 -21.25 6.21
CA PRO A 38 10.65 -21.73 4.82
C PRO A 38 9.23 -21.62 4.24
N PRO A 39 9.10 -21.36 2.90
CA PRO A 39 7.80 -21.18 2.29
C PRO A 39 7.06 -22.51 2.09
N THR A 40 5.75 -22.49 2.29
CA THR A 40 4.87 -23.60 1.97
C THR A 40 4.69 -23.74 0.45
N THR A 41 4.18 -24.90 0.00
CA THR A 41 3.88 -25.11 -1.44
C THR A 41 2.85 -24.11 -1.96
N LYS A 42 1.82 -23.76 -1.15
CA LYS A 42 0.80 -22.78 -1.54
C LYS A 42 1.40 -21.38 -1.73
N GLU A 43 2.38 -21.00 -0.92
CA GLU A 43 3.10 -19.73 -1.05
C GLU A 43 4.04 -19.73 -2.25
N LYS A 44 4.80 -20.82 -2.49
CA LYS A 44 5.65 -20.96 -3.70
C LYS A 44 4.85 -20.84 -4.99
N LEU A 45 3.61 -21.34 -4.99
CA LEU A 45 2.67 -21.21 -6.09
C LEU A 45 1.89 -19.89 -6.09
N PHE A 46 2.15 -19.02 -5.14
CA PHE A 46 1.45 -17.75 -4.96
C PHE A 46 -0.09 -17.91 -4.88
N VAL A 47 -0.58 -19.01 -4.37
CA VAL A 47 -1.98 -19.18 -3.98
C VAL A 47 -2.27 -18.28 -2.78
N HIS A 48 -1.38 -18.31 -1.80
CA HIS A 48 -1.31 -17.34 -0.70
C HIS A 48 -0.17 -16.36 -1.00
N TRP A 49 -0.47 -15.10 -1.22
CA TRP A 49 0.54 -14.12 -1.64
C TRP A 49 0.37 -12.71 -1.05
N HIS A 50 -0.74 -12.43 -0.44
CA HIS A 50 -1.09 -11.15 0.19
C HIS A 50 -0.71 -9.91 -0.63
N TYR A 51 -1.68 -9.33 -1.30
CA TYR A 51 -1.50 -8.23 -2.26
C TYR A 51 -0.75 -7.02 -1.65
N TRP A 52 -1.15 -6.57 -0.45
CA TRP A 52 -0.53 -5.45 0.23
C TRP A 52 0.93 -5.71 0.64
N TRP A 53 1.32 -6.96 0.95
CA TRP A 53 2.71 -7.30 1.24
C TRP A 53 3.58 -7.13 0.01
N GLN A 54 3.07 -7.42 -1.18
CA GLN A 54 3.81 -7.17 -2.42
C GLN A 54 3.95 -5.67 -2.71
N ALA A 55 2.98 -4.85 -2.32
CA ALA A 55 3.08 -3.40 -2.39
C ALA A 55 4.22 -2.87 -1.51
N HIS A 56 4.28 -3.30 -0.24
CA HIS A 56 5.37 -2.92 0.67
C HIS A 56 6.72 -3.51 0.25
N TYR A 57 6.76 -4.74 -0.27
CA TYR A 57 7.99 -5.30 -0.82
C TYR A 57 8.49 -4.44 -2.00
N LEU A 58 7.61 -4.05 -2.90
CA LEU A 58 7.96 -3.14 -4.00
C LEU A 58 8.48 -1.79 -3.48
N ASP A 59 7.88 -1.26 -2.43
CA ASP A 59 8.29 -0.01 -1.79
C ASP A 59 9.70 -0.11 -1.20
N CYS A 60 10.02 -1.20 -0.49
CA CYS A 60 11.37 -1.49 -0.01
C CYS A 60 12.39 -1.64 -1.15
N LEU A 61 12.01 -2.21 -2.30
CA LEU A 61 12.89 -2.29 -3.47
C LEU A 61 13.18 -0.90 -4.06
N VAL A 62 12.21 0.02 -3.99
CA VAL A 62 12.42 1.43 -4.37
C VAL A 62 13.41 2.09 -3.41
N ASP A 63 13.27 1.90 -2.09
CA ASP A 63 14.23 2.41 -1.11
C ASP A 63 15.66 1.90 -1.37
N ALA A 64 15.80 0.61 -1.66
CA ALA A 64 17.09 0.04 -2.02
C ALA A 64 17.69 0.68 -3.28
N ALA A 65 16.86 0.96 -4.29
CA ALA A 65 17.29 1.62 -5.52
C ALA A 65 17.62 3.12 -5.31
N LEU A 66 16.91 3.80 -4.42
CA LEU A 66 17.22 5.18 -4.03
C LEU A 66 18.56 5.26 -3.29
N ARG A 67 18.82 4.31 -2.38
CA ARG A 67 20.11 4.22 -1.67
C ARG A 67 21.29 3.97 -2.62
N ASN A 68 21.15 3.05 -3.56
CA ASN A 68 22.16 2.74 -4.57
C ASN A 68 21.51 2.18 -5.84
N ASN A 69 21.48 2.98 -6.90
CA ASN A 69 20.77 2.68 -8.14
C ASN A 69 21.56 1.73 -9.05
N THR A 70 21.54 0.43 -8.75
CA THR A 70 22.18 -0.60 -9.57
C THR A 70 21.24 -1.17 -10.64
N LYS A 71 21.82 -1.77 -11.69
CA LYS A 71 21.04 -2.48 -12.73
C LYS A 71 20.23 -3.64 -12.14
N VAL A 72 20.78 -4.37 -11.17
CA VAL A 72 20.14 -5.50 -10.50
C VAL A 72 18.90 -5.04 -9.75
N ARG A 73 18.98 -3.96 -8.93
CA ARG A 73 17.83 -3.39 -8.20
C ARG A 73 16.73 -2.91 -9.13
N ARG A 74 17.09 -2.22 -10.23
CA ARG A 74 16.10 -1.81 -11.23
C ARG A 74 15.40 -3.01 -11.87
N HIS A 75 16.14 -4.05 -12.28
CA HIS A 75 15.53 -5.26 -12.85
C HIS A 75 14.58 -5.91 -11.85
N ARG A 76 14.94 -6.00 -10.58
CA ARG A 76 14.08 -6.58 -9.55
C ARG A 76 12.78 -5.81 -9.38
N ILE A 77 12.81 -4.47 -9.40
CA ILE A 77 11.60 -3.64 -9.41
C ILE A 77 10.72 -3.99 -10.61
N TYR A 78 11.28 -4.05 -11.83
CA TYR A 78 10.49 -4.40 -13.03
C TYR A 78 9.94 -5.82 -12.99
N ASP A 79 10.70 -6.76 -12.51
CA ASP A 79 10.28 -8.15 -12.37
C ASP A 79 9.16 -8.27 -11.32
N THR A 80 9.22 -7.47 -10.25
CA THR A 80 8.16 -7.41 -9.23
C THR A 80 6.88 -6.77 -9.80
N LEU A 81 6.96 -5.65 -10.50
CA LEU A 81 5.82 -5.06 -11.20
C LEU A 81 5.17 -6.03 -12.17
N ARG A 82 6.00 -6.79 -12.91
CA ARG A 82 5.52 -7.82 -13.83
C ARG A 82 4.89 -9.00 -13.07
N GLY A 83 5.50 -9.43 -11.98
CA GLY A 83 4.99 -10.48 -11.10
C GLY A 83 3.61 -10.15 -10.54
N ILE A 84 3.44 -8.97 -9.96
CA ILE A 84 2.14 -8.47 -9.47
C ILE A 84 1.10 -8.48 -10.58
N ARG A 85 1.45 -7.98 -11.76
CA ARG A 85 0.54 -7.95 -12.91
C ARG A 85 0.11 -9.34 -13.35
N ILE A 86 1.05 -10.27 -13.51
CA ILE A 86 0.78 -11.64 -13.97
C ILE A 86 -0.07 -12.36 -12.95
N ARG A 87 0.32 -12.29 -11.65
CA ARG A 87 -0.45 -12.94 -10.58
C ARG A 87 -1.89 -12.43 -10.50
N ASN A 88 -2.12 -11.16 -10.82
CA ASN A 88 -3.43 -10.50 -10.79
C ASN A 88 -4.16 -10.54 -12.15
N LEU A 89 -3.74 -11.39 -13.08
CA LEU A 89 -4.33 -11.53 -14.43
C LEU A 89 -4.47 -10.18 -15.16
N ALA A 90 -3.50 -9.31 -15.01
CA ALA A 90 -3.42 -7.95 -15.56
C ALA A 90 -4.47 -6.94 -15.03
N GLN A 91 -5.28 -7.32 -14.05
CA GLN A 91 -6.40 -6.52 -13.52
C GLN A 91 -6.10 -6.02 -12.09
N LEU A 92 -5.20 -5.05 -11.95
CA LEU A 92 -4.75 -4.53 -10.65
C LEU A 92 -5.89 -3.99 -9.78
N THR A 93 -6.95 -3.45 -10.40
CA THR A 93 -8.12 -2.90 -9.71
C THR A 93 -9.14 -3.95 -9.29
N LYS A 94 -8.96 -5.22 -9.69
CA LYS A 94 -9.90 -6.31 -9.37
C LYS A 94 -9.89 -6.73 -7.89
N ASN A 95 -8.83 -6.37 -7.16
CA ASN A 95 -8.80 -6.55 -5.72
C ASN A 95 -9.97 -5.77 -5.08
N LYS A 96 -10.71 -6.43 -4.20
CA LYS A 96 -11.88 -5.83 -3.54
C LYS A 96 -11.49 -4.89 -2.39
N TYR A 97 -10.30 -5.01 -1.83
CA TYR A 97 -9.82 -4.26 -0.68
C TYR A 97 -9.22 -2.92 -1.12
N TYR A 98 -9.69 -1.83 -0.54
CA TYR A 98 -9.22 -0.49 -0.88
C TYR A 98 -7.87 -0.16 -0.25
N ASP A 99 -7.58 -0.66 0.95
CA ASP A 99 -6.26 -0.56 1.57
C ASP A 99 -5.17 -1.21 0.68
N ASP A 100 -5.38 -2.44 0.23
CA ASP A 100 -4.48 -3.15 -0.68
C ASP A 100 -4.16 -2.32 -1.94
N LYS A 101 -5.20 -1.75 -2.56
CA LYS A 101 -5.05 -0.93 -3.78
C LYS A 101 -4.33 0.38 -3.49
N ALA A 102 -4.62 1.02 -2.36
CA ALA A 102 -3.98 2.27 -1.97
C ALA A 102 -2.48 2.08 -1.71
N TRP A 103 -2.08 1.06 -0.97
CA TRP A 103 -0.67 0.74 -0.77
C TRP A 103 0.06 0.47 -2.09
N LEU A 104 -0.57 -0.25 -3.02
CA LEU A 104 0.04 -0.49 -4.33
C LEU A 104 0.13 0.79 -5.17
N ALA A 105 -0.88 1.66 -5.11
CA ALA A 105 -0.83 2.96 -5.81
C ALA A 105 0.30 3.84 -5.30
N LEU A 106 0.52 3.89 -3.98
CA LEU A 106 1.63 4.61 -3.36
C LEU A 106 2.99 4.06 -3.82
N ALA A 107 3.18 2.74 -3.78
CA ALA A 107 4.40 2.10 -4.25
C ALA A 107 4.66 2.36 -5.76
N PHE A 108 3.62 2.32 -6.60
CA PHE A 108 3.74 2.65 -8.02
C PHE A 108 4.12 4.11 -8.27
N GLY A 109 3.56 5.05 -7.49
CA GLY A 109 3.93 6.46 -7.56
C GLY A 109 5.42 6.67 -7.28
N ARG A 110 5.97 5.98 -6.29
CA ARG A 110 7.42 6.01 -6.00
C ARG A 110 8.26 5.41 -7.13
N VAL A 111 7.81 4.32 -7.75
CA VAL A 111 8.51 3.72 -8.91
C VAL A 111 8.56 4.71 -10.08
N GLU A 112 7.49 5.48 -10.32
CA GLU A 112 7.47 6.50 -11.39
C GLU A 112 8.45 7.64 -11.12
N GLY A 113 8.67 8.01 -9.86
CA GLY A 113 9.69 8.95 -9.43
C GLY A 113 11.12 8.48 -9.73
N LEU A 114 11.36 7.19 -9.88
CA LEU A 114 12.63 6.63 -10.37
C LEU A 114 12.71 6.80 -11.90
N LYS A 115 13.09 7.94 -12.40
CA LYS A 115 13.26 8.49 -13.78
C LYS A 115 13.26 7.55 -15.00
N LYS A 116 12.79 6.30 -14.98
CA LYS A 116 12.74 5.40 -16.15
C LYS A 116 11.60 4.36 -16.13
N ALA A 117 10.78 4.30 -15.10
CA ALA A 117 9.67 3.35 -15.04
C ALA A 117 8.40 3.98 -15.61
N LYS A 118 7.89 3.43 -16.71
CA LYS A 118 6.63 3.90 -17.30
C LYS A 118 5.47 2.99 -16.88
N THR A 119 4.85 3.33 -15.76
CA THR A 119 3.60 2.67 -15.33
C THR A 119 2.39 3.64 -15.23
N PRO A 120 2.42 4.84 -15.89
CA PRO A 120 1.43 5.90 -15.63
C PRO A 120 -0.01 5.44 -15.81
N LYS A 121 -0.30 4.64 -16.83
CA LYS A 121 -1.66 4.12 -17.09
C LYS A 121 -2.17 3.21 -15.97
N ARG A 122 -1.29 2.45 -15.32
CA ARG A 122 -1.67 1.53 -14.23
C ARG A 122 -1.86 2.25 -12.92
N LEU A 123 -0.97 3.19 -12.62
CA LEU A 123 -1.14 4.08 -11.47
C LEU A 123 -2.43 4.88 -11.62
N ALA A 124 -2.67 5.51 -12.76
CA ALA A 124 -3.90 6.26 -13.02
C ALA A 124 -5.17 5.38 -12.91
N ALA A 125 -5.11 4.09 -13.30
CA ALA A 125 -6.22 3.17 -13.13
C ALA A 125 -6.50 2.84 -11.65
N LEU A 126 -5.45 2.62 -10.85
CA LEU A 126 -5.59 2.41 -9.39
C LEU A 126 -6.14 3.67 -8.72
N GLN A 127 -5.56 4.82 -9.00
CA GLN A 127 -5.96 6.11 -8.46
C GLN A 127 -7.43 6.42 -8.76
N ARG A 128 -7.86 6.22 -10.01
CA ARG A 128 -9.26 6.40 -10.40
C ARG A 128 -10.18 5.43 -9.65
N ASN A 129 -9.85 4.15 -9.61
CA ASN A 129 -10.67 3.15 -8.94
C ASN A 129 -10.80 3.40 -7.44
N ILE A 130 -9.75 3.89 -6.78
CA ILE A 130 -9.79 4.28 -5.37
C ILE A 130 -10.66 5.53 -5.19
N HIS A 131 -10.46 6.56 -6.03
CA HIS A 131 -11.27 7.76 -5.98
C HIS A 131 -12.76 7.50 -6.23
N GLU A 132 -13.10 6.67 -7.23
CA GLU A 132 -14.47 6.23 -7.50
C GLU A 132 -15.06 5.35 -6.39
N GLY A 133 -14.24 4.85 -5.48
CA GLY A 133 -14.65 4.05 -4.32
C GLY A 133 -14.97 4.87 -3.07
N LEU A 134 -14.79 6.18 -3.08
CA LEU A 134 -15.20 7.05 -1.99
C LEU A 134 -16.73 7.00 -1.86
N ASP A 135 -17.21 6.84 -0.65
CA ASP A 135 -18.64 6.97 -0.35
C ASP A 135 -19.12 8.40 -0.66
N GLU A 136 -20.20 8.54 -1.41
CA GLU A 136 -20.69 9.85 -1.89
C GLU A 136 -21.14 10.76 -0.75
N THR A 137 -21.62 10.19 0.36
CA THR A 137 -22.13 10.92 1.52
C THR A 137 -21.04 11.25 2.52
N LEU A 138 -20.24 10.23 2.87
CA LEU A 138 -19.23 10.34 3.91
C LEU A 138 -17.88 10.89 3.38
N GLY A 139 -17.59 10.72 2.09
CA GLY A 139 -16.33 11.12 1.48
C GLY A 139 -15.13 10.28 1.88
N VAL A 140 -15.36 9.06 2.41
CA VAL A 140 -14.33 8.13 2.88
C VAL A 140 -14.46 6.77 2.19
N LEU A 141 -13.39 5.97 2.26
CA LEU A 141 -13.33 4.64 1.65
C LEU A 141 -13.87 3.56 2.59
N PRO A 142 -14.70 2.62 2.09
CA PRO A 142 -14.93 1.38 2.82
C PRO A 142 -13.65 0.53 2.81
N TRP A 143 -13.51 -0.39 3.77
CA TRP A 143 -12.41 -1.34 3.77
C TRP A 143 -12.39 -2.19 2.50
N ARG A 144 -13.58 -2.67 2.11
CA ARG A 144 -13.74 -3.56 0.96
C ARG A 144 -15.00 -3.18 0.16
N LEU A 145 -14.93 -3.40 -1.14
CA LEU A 145 -16.05 -3.17 -2.05
C LEU A 145 -17.31 -3.92 -1.58
N GLY A 146 -18.38 -3.18 -1.38
CA GLY A 146 -19.68 -3.69 -0.93
C GLY A 146 -19.77 -3.93 0.58
N GLU A 147 -18.82 -3.45 1.36
CA GLU A 147 -18.89 -3.42 2.83
C GLU A 147 -19.20 -2.02 3.35
N ASN A 148 -19.76 -2.00 4.56
CA ASN A 148 -20.13 -0.79 5.29
C ASN A 148 -19.17 -0.51 6.46
N PHE A 149 -17.91 -0.95 6.36
CA PHE A 149 -16.86 -0.72 7.33
C PHE A 149 -15.86 0.30 6.79
N MET A 150 -15.92 1.53 7.32
CA MET A 150 -15.00 2.62 7.01
C MET A 150 -13.87 2.59 8.02
N ASN A 151 -12.63 2.33 7.56
CA ASN A 151 -11.52 2.11 8.46
C ASN A 151 -10.26 2.90 8.08
N VAL A 152 -9.39 3.13 9.07
CA VAL A 152 -8.11 3.82 8.89
C VAL A 152 -7.17 3.12 7.91
N PRO A 153 -7.07 1.76 7.90
CA PRO A 153 -6.28 1.04 6.91
C PRO A 153 -6.53 1.41 5.45
N SER A 154 -7.78 1.71 5.08
CA SER A 154 -8.12 2.17 3.71
C SER A 154 -7.96 3.67 3.56
N ASN A 155 -8.41 4.42 4.56
CA ASN A 155 -8.54 5.87 4.49
C ASN A 155 -7.20 6.60 4.66
N GLY A 156 -6.32 6.13 5.53
CA GLY A 156 -4.99 6.71 5.69
C GLY A 156 -4.17 6.72 4.40
N PRO A 157 -3.87 5.55 3.80
CA PRO A 157 -3.14 5.51 2.53
C PRO A 157 -3.94 6.10 1.37
N GLY A 158 -5.29 6.07 1.41
CA GLY A 158 -6.17 6.75 0.46
C GLY A 158 -5.98 8.26 0.50
N ALA A 159 -5.95 8.86 1.68
CA ALA A 159 -5.69 10.29 1.87
C ALA A 159 -4.31 10.70 1.38
N ILE A 160 -3.26 9.93 1.70
CA ILE A 160 -1.90 10.15 1.18
C ILE A 160 -1.91 10.16 -0.36
N MET A 161 -2.58 9.18 -0.96
CA MET A 161 -2.67 9.08 -2.41
C MET A 161 -3.40 10.28 -3.03
N LEU A 162 -4.53 10.70 -2.45
CA LEU A 162 -5.29 11.86 -2.91
C LEU A 162 -4.48 13.14 -2.81
N ALA A 163 -3.77 13.37 -1.70
CA ALA A 163 -2.88 14.50 -1.53
C ALA A 163 -1.81 14.55 -2.63
N ARG A 164 -1.14 13.42 -2.91
CA ARG A 164 -0.15 13.29 -3.99
C ARG A 164 -0.73 13.46 -5.41
N MET A 165 -2.04 13.32 -5.56
CA MET A 165 -2.75 13.65 -6.80
C MET A 165 -3.14 15.14 -6.92
N GLY A 166 -2.85 15.97 -5.91
CA GLY A 166 -3.29 17.36 -5.81
C GLY A 166 -4.76 17.52 -5.39
N ARG A 167 -5.41 16.45 -4.89
CA ARG A 167 -6.80 16.46 -4.40
C ARG A 167 -6.84 16.72 -2.90
N ILE A 168 -6.29 17.85 -2.49
CA ILE A 168 -6.00 18.18 -1.10
C ILE A 168 -7.27 18.25 -0.24
N GLU A 169 -8.34 18.86 -0.76
CA GLU A 169 -9.60 19.00 -0.01
C GLU A 169 -10.28 17.63 0.24
N GLU A 170 -10.11 16.67 -0.67
CA GLU A 170 -10.63 15.31 -0.45
C GLU A 170 -9.77 14.55 0.57
N ALA A 171 -8.46 14.69 0.49
CA ALA A 171 -7.55 14.12 1.46
C ALA A 171 -7.81 14.68 2.87
N ARG A 172 -8.04 16.01 2.98
CA ARG A 172 -8.39 16.68 4.24
C ARG A 172 -9.69 16.16 4.81
N ARG A 173 -10.75 16.05 4.00
CA ARG A 173 -12.04 15.50 4.46
C ARG A 173 -11.92 14.09 5.05
N ILE A 174 -11.06 13.25 4.47
CA ILE A 174 -10.79 11.93 5.04
C ILE A 174 -10.12 12.04 6.41
N VAL A 175 -9.12 12.90 6.54
CA VAL A 175 -8.41 13.10 7.81
C VAL A 175 -9.33 13.69 8.87
N ASP A 176 -10.11 14.71 8.52
CA ASP A 176 -11.09 15.32 9.43
C ASP A 176 -12.12 14.27 9.90
N TRP A 177 -12.64 13.46 8.97
CA TRP A 177 -13.55 12.37 9.32
C TRP A 177 -12.92 11.35 10.30
N ILE A 178 -11.64 11.01 10.11
CA ILE A 178 -10.91 10.12 11.04
C ILE A 178 -10.83 10.75 12.43
N TYR A 179 -10.48 12.03 12.54
CA TYR A 179 -10.41 12.73 13.82
C TYR A 179 -11.76 12.86 14.50
N ASP A 180 -12.81 13.17 13.75
CA ASP A 180 -14.16 13.36 14.28
C ASP A 180 -14.80 12.07 14.80
N HIS A 181 -14.41 10.89 14.25
CA HIS A 181 -15.11 9.63 14.54
C HIS A 181 -14.24 8.57 15.21
N LEU A 182 -12.92 8.69 15.12
CA LEU A 182 -11.99 7.62 15.51
C LEU A 182 -10.92 8.06 16.51
N LEU A 183 -10.83 9.33 16.87
CA LEU A 183 -9.93 9.78 17.93
C LEU A 183 -10.55 9.44 19.27
N ASP A 184 -9.81 8.73 20.13
CA ASP A 184 -10.24 8.45 21.50
C ASP A 184 -9.81 9.54 22.49
N ASP A 185 -10.27 9.42 23.74
CA ASP A 185 -10.00 10.41 24.80
C ASP A 185 -8.51 10.49 25.19
N ASP A 186 -7.73 9.44 24.89
CA ASP A 186 -6.28 9.36 25.14
C ASP A 186 -5.45 9.86 23.94
N GLY A 187 -6.11 10.28 22.86
CA GLY A 187 -5.47 10.79 21.64
C GLY A 187 -5.00 9.73 20.66
N TYR A 188 -5.51 8.49 20.76
CA TYR A 188 -5.20 7.42 19.81
C TYR A 188 -6.30 7.29 18.76
N ILE A 189 -5.88 6.93 17.55
CA ILE A 189 -6.77 6.65 16.43
C ILE A 189 -7.23 5.19 16.50
N MET A 190 -8.53 4.96 16.60
CA MET A 190 -9.19 3.66 16.57
C MET A 190 -9.28 3.13 15.13
N ASP A 191 -9.59 1.83 14.96
CA ASP A 191 -9.52 1.12 13.67
C ASP A 191 -10.54 1.64 12.65
N GLY A 192 -11.82 1.78 13.01
CA GLY A 192 -12.85 2.20 12.06
C GLY A 192 -14.27 2.19 12.60
N VAL A 193 -15.23 2.50 11.73
CA VAL A 193 -16.66 2.53 12.03
C VAL A 193 -17.41 1.57 11.11
N ARG A 194 -18.24 0.70 11.68
CA ARG A 194 -19.23 -0.10 10.95
C ARG A 194 -20.54 0.66 10.88
N MET A 195 -21.02 0.96 9.70
CA MET A 195 -22.32 1.56 9.48
C MET A 195 -23.39 0.47 9.55
N ARG A 196 -24.10 0.36 10.69
CA ARG A 196 -25.18 -0.61 10.91
C ARG A 196 -26.55 0.02 10.74
N MET A 197 -27.58 -0.79 10.65
CA MET A 197 -28.99 -0.31 10.53
C MET A 197 -29.46 0.45 11.78
N ASP A 198 -28.90 0.11 12.93
CA ASP A 198 -29.21 0.70 14.24
C ASP A 198 -28.25 1.86 14.62
N GLY A 199 -27.34 2.22 13.73
CA GLY A 199 -26.40 3.32 13.88
C GLY A 199 -24.93 2.89 13.73
N PRO A 200 -24.00 3.85 13.80
CA PRO A 200 -22.57 3.58 13.66
C PRO A 200 -22.01 2.86 14.89
N GLU A 201 -21.26 1.80 14.64
CA GLU A 201 -20.51 1.04 15.65
C GLU A 201 -19.01 1.28 15.49
N VAL A 202 -18.37 1.91 16.48
CA VAL A 202 -16.93 2.14 16.48
C VAL A 202 -16.18 0.87 16.87
N VAL A 203 -15.23 0.45 16.03
CA VAL A 203 -14.29 -0.64 16.30
C VAL A 203 -13.07 -0.04 16.99
N LYS A 204 -13.00 -0.21 18.32
CA LYS A 204 -12.05 0.47 19.20
C LYS A 204 -10.64 -0.15 19.24
N ASN A 205 -10.30 -1.02 18.29
CA ASN A 205 -8.93 -1.57 18.19
C ASN A 205 -7.94 -0.45 17.86
N ILE A 206 -6.82 -0.42 18.56
CA ILE A 206 -5.73 0.52 18.31
C ILE A 206 -4.57 -0.22 17.68
N HIS A 207 -4.16 0.22 16.49
CA HIS A 207 -3.04 -0.34 15.76
C HIS A 207 -1.95 0.72 15.56
N PRO A 208 -0.67 0.42 15.88
CA PRO A 208 0.42 1.40 15.71
C PRO A 208 0.54 1.96 14.30
N TYR A 209 0.31 1.12 13.26
CA TYR A 209 0.39 1.58 11.87
C TYR A 209 -0.73 2.56 11.49
N CYS A 210 -1.91 2.48 12.12
CA CYS A 210 -2.99 3.45 11.93
C CYS A 210 -2.55 4.85 12.39
N GLN A 211 -1.85 4.95 13.52
CA GLN A 211 -1.30 6.21 14.00
C GLN A 211 -0.30 6.77 12.97
N GLY A 212 0.63 5.94 12.51
CA GLY A 212 1.67 6.35 11.55
C GLY A 212 1.11 6.78 10.19
N VAL A 213 0.07 6.11 9.68
CA VAL A 213 -0.49 6.46 8.37
C VAL A 213 -1.33 7.73 8.40
N VAL A 214 -2.01 8.02 9.51
CA VAL A 214 -2.73 9.29 9.69
C VAL A 214 -1.74 10.46 9.79
N LEU A 215 -0.66 10.32 10.56
CA LEU A 215 0.44 11.30 10.58
C LEU A 215 1.03 11.53 9.18
N GLY A 216 1.21 10.45 8.42
CA GLY A 216 1.67 10.53 7.03
C GLY A 216 0.69 11.30 6.14
N ALA A 217 -0.62 11.09 6.30
CA ALA A 217 -1.64 11.82 5.55
C ALA A 217 -1.64 13.32 5.89
N CYS A 218 -1.56 13.67 7.17
CA CYS A 218 -1.44 15.06 7.61
C CYS A 218 -0.19 15.73 7.00
N LEU A 219 0.96 15.05 7.01
CA LEU A 219 2.20 15.56 6.44
C LEU A 219 2.07 15.82 4.94
N GLU A 220 1.52 14.90 4.16
CA GLU A 220 1.33 15.07 2.71
C GLU A 220 0.39 16.23 2.38
N ILE A 221 -0.66 16.43 3.18
CA ILE A 221 -1.59 17.56 3.02
C ILE A 221 -0.89 18.90 3.30
N VAL A 222 0.00 18.95 4.30
CA VAL A 222 0.73 20.19 4.65
C VAL A 222 1.81 20.51 3.62
N LEU A 223 2.41 19.50 2.98
CA LEU A 223 3.49 19.67 2.01
C LEU A 223 3.00 19.95 0.58
N ALA A 224 1.71 19.76 0.31
CA ALA A 224 1.11 19.95 -1.02
C ALA A 224 0.64 21.39 -1.24
#